data_3e5598a9bda716634cefbedacc4febe9
#
_entry.id   3e5598a9bda716634cefbedacc4febe9
#
_cell.length_a   1.000
_cell.length_b   1.000
_cell.length_c   1.000
_cell.angle_alpha   90.00
_cell.angle_beta   90.00
_cell.angle_gamma   90.00
#
_symmetry.space_group_name_H-M   'P 1'
#
loop_
_entity.id
_entity.type
_entity.pdbx_description
1 polymer ?
#
loop_
_entity_poly.entity_id
_entity_poly.type
_entity_poly.pdbx_seq_one_letter_code
_entity_poly.pdbx_strand_id
1 'polypeptide(L)'
;INTDLDLGSMAFALSVRGYSMAPEIQEGDVVVIDPDVEPLPGDIVAAKNGNHEATLKQYRPRGTNEQGQEYFELVPLNPVYPTMRSDHHHVTIIGVMMEHRRYRRRKS
;
A
#
# COMPACT_ATOMS: atom_id res chain seq x y z
N ILE A 1 -0.72 18.82 9.05
CA ILE A 1 -1.97 18.07 8.87
C ILE A 1 -2.48 17.65 10.24
N ASN A 2 -3.66 18.12 10.59
CA ASN A 2 -4.33 17.66 11.79
C ASN A 2 -5.06 16.37 11.48
N THR A 3 -4.82 15.37 12.30
CA THR A 3 -5.53 14.11 12.20
C THR A 3 -5.94 13.67 13.60
N ASP A 4 -7.10 13.07 13.71
CA ASP A 4 -7.57 12.50 14.97
C ASP A 4 -7.03 11.08 15.19
N LEU A 5 -6.27 10.58 14.25
CA LEU A 5 -5.67 9.25 14.35
C LEU A 5 -4.47 9.27 15.27
N ASP A 6 -4.35 8.23 16.08
CA ASP A 6 -3.17 8.01 16.91
C ASP A 6 -2.09 7.34 16.05
N LEU A 7 -1.24 8.16 15.46
CA LEU A 7 -0.19 7.71 14.54
C LEU A 7 1.13 7.56 15.26
N GLY A 8 1.90 6.58 14.83
CA GLY A 8 3.28 6.41 15.29
C GLY A 8 4.15 7.60 14.89
N SER A 9 5.24 7.79 15.61
CA SER A 9 6.16 8.91 15.39
C SER A 9 6.83 8.88 14.02
N MET A 10 6.86 7.73 13.36
CA MET A 10 7.50 7.55 12.05
C MET A 10 6.51 7.61 10.88
N ALA A 11 5.25 7.94 11.16
CA ALA A 11 4.25 8.06 10.10
C ALA A 11 4.62 9.17 9.11
N PHE A 12 4.34 8.95 7.85
CA PHE A 12 4.68 9.90 6.79
C PHE A 12 3.62 9.89 5.71
N ALA A 13 3.61 10.95 4.90
CA ALA A 13 2.67 11.09 3.79
C ALA A 13 3.36 10.80 2.46
N LEU A 14 2.60 10.18 1.56
CA LEU A 14 3.03 9.91 0.18
C LEU A 14 1.99 10.45 -0.78
N SER A 15 2.45 11.03 -1.89
CA SER A 15 1.59 11.31 -3.04
C SER A 15 1.51 10.08 -3.91
N VAL A 16 0.29 9.76 -4.33
CA VAL A 16 0.04 8.59 -5.17
C VAL A 16 0.38 8.88 -6.62
N ARG A 17 1.08 7.96 -7.27
CA ARG A 17 1.38 7.99 -8.69
C ARG A 17 0.88 6.71 -9.33
N GLY A 18 0.38 6.84 -10.57
CA GLY A 18 -0.11 5.70 -11.31
C GLY A 18 -1.53 5.31 -10.95
N TYR A 19 -2.00 4.22 -11.51
CA TYR A 19 -3.42 3.86 -11.52
C TYR A 19 -3.69 2.47 -10.95
N SER A 20 -2.72 1.84 -10.32
CA SER A 20 -2.89 0.45 -9.85
C SER A 20 -3.93 0.29 -8.75
N MET A 21 -4.30 1.39 -8.09
CA MET A 21 -5.33 1.40 -7.06
C MET A 21 -6.57 2.19 -7.47
N ALA A 22 -6.63 2.63 -8.72
CA ALA A 22 -7.79 3.36 -9.25
C ALA A 22 -8.99 2.42 -9.40
N PRO A 23 -10.21 2.94 -9.27
CA PRO A 23 -10.54 4.34 -9.04
C PRO A 23 -10.55 4.76 -7.56
N GLU A 24 -10.40 3.84 -6.63
CA GLU A 24 -10.53 4.14 -5.20
C GLU A 24 -9.45 5.07 -4.70
N ILE A 25 -8.21 4.81 -5.09
CA ILE A 25 -7.08 5.69 -4.79
C ILE A 25 -6.50 6.14 -6.12
N GLN A 26 -6.52 7.44 -6.36
CA GLN A 26 -6.17 8.02 -7.65
C GLN A 26 -4.84 8.74 -7.59
N GLU A 27 -4.22 8.87 -8.74
CA GLU A 27 -3.02 9.68 -8.87
C GLU A 27 -3.28 11.10 -8.38
N GLY A 28 -2.37 11.61 -7.57
CA GLY A 28 -2.51 12.91 -6.94
C GLY A 28 -3.13 12.86 -5.55
N ASP A 29 -3.72 11.75 -5.16
CA ASP A 29 -4.20 11.57 -3.79
C ASP A 29 -3.00 11.52 -2.84
N VAL A 30 -3.25 11.82 -1.57
CA VAL A 30 -2.24 11.72 -0.52
C VAL A 30 -2.66 10.64 0.46
N VAL A 31 -1.72 9.81 0.84
CA VAL A 31 -1.94 8.75 1.82
C VAL A 31 -0.95 8.90 2.97
N VAL A 32 -1.40 8.57 4.17
CA VAL A 32 -0.55 8.56 5.37
C VAL A 32 -0.21 7.12 5.69
N ILE A 33 1.07 6.83 5.78
CA ILE A 33 1.61 5.49 6.02
C ILE A 33 2.24 5.44 7.38
N ASP A 34 1.88 4.43 8.17
CA ASP A 34 2.46 4.21 9.48
C ASP A 34 3.28 2.91 9.47
N PRO A 35 4.62 3.01 9.56
CA PRO A 35 5.48 1.82 9.55
C PRO A 35 5.44 1.00 10.84
N ASP A 36 4.88 1.56 11.92
CA ASP A 36 4.80 0.86 13.21
C ASP A 36 3.56 -0.02 13.34
N VAL A 37 2.67 0.02 12.35
CA VAL A 37 1.43 -0.76 12.38
C VAL A 37 1.63 -2.09 11.65
N GLU A 38 1.26 -3.19 12.31
CA GLU A 38 1.26 -4.50 11.67
C GLU A 38 0.12 -4.61 10.65
N PRO A 39 0.40 -5.02 9.43
CA PRO A 39 -0.66 -5.16 8.44
C PRO A 39 -1.61 -6.31 8.77
N LEU A 40 -2.89 -6.05 8.59
CA LEU A 40 -3.95 -7.03 8.71
C LEU A 40 -4.49 -7.37 7.32
N PRO A 41 -5.10 -8.56 7.14
CA PRO A 41 -5.68 -8.93 5.86
C PRO A 41 -6.63 -7.85 5.33
N GLY A 42 -6.41 -7.42 4.10
CA GLY A 42 -7.22 -6.39 3.46
C GLY A 42 -6.72 -4.97 3.63
N ASP A 43 -5.74 -4.74 4.49
CA ASP A 43 -5.16 -3.41 4.63
C ASP A 43 -4.47 -2.97 3.34
N ILE A 44 -4.50 -1.67 3.09
CA ILE A 44 -3.66 -1.08 2.03
C ILE A 44 -2.31 -0.79 2.66
N VAL A 45 -1.27 -1.27 2.01
CA VAL A 45 0.11 -1.11 2.49
C VAL A 45 0.96 -0.41 1.44
N ALA A 46 1.98 0.29 1.91
CA ALA A 46 3.06 0.74 1.05
C ALA A 46 4.16 -0.33 1.09
N ALA A 47 4.68 -0.68 -0.08
CA ALA A 47 5.72 -1.69 -0.20
C ALA A 47 6.78 -1.22 -1.19
N LYS A 48 8.01 -1.69 -1.00
CA LYS A 48 9.12 -1.48 -1.94
C LYS A 48 9.40 -2.76 -2.69
N ASN A 49 9.65 -2.62 -3.98
CA ASN A 49 10.13 -3.73 -4.81
C ASN A 49 11.66 -3.77 -4.82
N GLY A 50 12.24 -4.71 -5.57
CA GLY A 50 13.68 -4.85 -5.69
C GLY A 50 14.39 -3.67 -6.32
N ASN A 51 13.67 -2.78 -7.00
CA ASN A 51 14.21 -1.56 -7.61
C ASN A 51 14.05 -0.33 -6.72
N HIS A 52 13.67 -0.52 -5.46
CA HIS A 52 13.42 0.53 -4.48
C HIS A 52 12.26 1.46 -4.83
N GLU A 53 11.39 1.02 -5.72
CA GLU A 53 10.17 1.76 -6.02
C GLU A 53 9.09 1.43 -5.00
N ALA A 54 8.44 2.46 -4.47
CA ALA A 54 7.32 2.29 -3.55
C ALA A 54 6.01 2.17 -4.31
N THR A 55 5.13 1.29 -3.84
CA THR A 55 3.82 1.08 -4.43
C THR A 55 2.80 0.85 -3.32
N LEU A 56 1.54 1.18 -3.60
CA LEU A 56 0.42 0.86 -2.73
C LEU A 56 -0.29 -0.37 -3.28
N LYS A 57 -0.61 -1.30 -2.40
CA LYS A 57 -1.34 -2.51 -2.77
C LYS A 57 -2.15 -2.99 -1.57
N GLN A 58 -3.12 -3.85 -1.82
CA GLN A 58 -3.87 -4.49 -0.76
C GLN A 58 -3.12 -5.73 -0.27
N TYR A 59 -2.95 -5.84 1.03
CA TYR A 59 -2.24 -6.95 1.67
C TYR A 59 -3.17 -8.14 1.84
N ARG A 60 -2.75 -9.29 1.33
CA ARG A 60 -3.50 -10.55 1.43
C ARG A 60 -2.55 -11.68 1.84
N PRO A 61 -2.50 -12.07 3.11
CA PRO A 61 -1.74 -13.26 3.50
C PRO A 61 -2.43 -14.50 2.92
N ARG A 62 -1.62 -15.46 2.42
CA ARG A 62 -2.14 -16.64 1.74
C ARG A 62 -1.81 -17.96 2.43
N GLY A 63 -1.04 -17.94 3.51
CA GLY A 63 -0.61 -19.14 4.20
C GLY A 63 0.74 -19.62 3.67
N THR A 64 0.90 -20.93 3.48
CA THR A 64 2.18 -21.51 3.07
C THR A 64 2.12 -21.99 1.63
N ASN A 65 3.25 -21.90 0.93
CA ASN A 65 3.41 -22.42 -0.41
C ASN A 65 3.84 -23.90 -0.38
N GLU A 66 4.14 -24.47 -1.54
CA GLU A 66 4.54 -25.86 -1.66
C GLU A 66 5.86 -26.19 -0.97
N GLN A 67 6.71 -25.19 -0.77
CA GLN A 67 7.98 -25.33 -0.06
C GLN A 67 7.86 -25.09 1.45
N GLY A 68 6.63 -24.90 1.96
CA GLY A 68 6.41 -24.66 3.37
C GLY A 68 6.71 -23.24 3.83
N GLN A 69 6.91 -22.31 2.90
CA GLN A 69 7.17 -20.90 3.22
C GLN A 69 5.86 -20.12 3.32
N GLU A 70 5.73 -19.33 4.36
CA GLU A 70 4.62 -18.38 4.43
C GLU A 70 4.82 -17.28 3.39
N TYR A 71 3.73 -16.90 2.75
CA TYR A 71 3.76 -15.84 1.76
C TYR A 71 2.49 -15.02 1.81
N PHE A 72 2.58 -13.84 1.25
CA PHE A 72 1.44 -12.95 1.05
C PHE A 72 1.40 -12.47 -0.39
N GLU A 73 0.26 -11.93 -0.76
CA GLU A 73 0.08 -11.28 -2.04
C GLU A 73 -0.17 -9.80 -1.84
N LEU A 74 0.34 -9.01 -2.76
CA LEU A 74 0.06 -7.59 -2.89
C LEU A 74 -0.84 -7.42 -4.09
N VAL A 75 -2.11 -7.10 -3.81
CA VAL A 75 -3.17 -7.10 -4.81
C VAL A 75 -3.53 -5.66 -5.18
N PRO A 76 -3.44 -5.30 -6.46
CA PRO A 76 -3.91 -3.99 -6.90
C PRO A 76 -5.44 -3.94 -6.86
N LEU A 77 -6.01 -2.79 -6.52
CA LEU A 77 -7.46 -2.61 -6.59
C LEU A 77 -7.93 -2.47 -8.04
N ASN A 78 -7.05 -2.07 -8.93
CA ASN A 78 -7.32 -2.03 -10.35
C ASN A 78 -6.89 -3.36 -10.99
N PRO A 79 -7.85 -4.20 -11.43
CA PRO A 79 -7.52 -5.55 -11.90
C PRO A 79 -6.73 -5.61 -13.21
N VAL A 80 -6.53 -4.48 -13.88
CA VAL A 80 -5.66 -4.40 -15.06
C VAL A 80 -4.20 -4.66 -14.68
N TYR A 81 -3.83 -4.35 -13.43
CA TYR A 81 -2.46 -4.53 -12.94
C TYR A 81 -2.29 -5.91 -12.29
N PRO A 82 -1.10 -6.50 -12.34
CA PRO A 82 -0.88 -7.85 -11.80
C PRO A 82 -0.74 -7.86 -10.30
N THR A 83 -1.17 -8.97 -9.70
CA THR A 83 -0.89 -9.30 -8.31
C THR A 83 0.55 -9.76 -8.15
N MET A 84 1.20 -9.38 -7.06
CA MET A 84 2.58 -9.78 -6.75
C MET A 84 2.59 -10.73 -5.57
N ARG A 85 3.33 -11.83 -5.69
CA ARG A 85 3.53 -12.77 -4.58
C ARG A 85 4.88 -12.50 -3.91
N SER A 86 4.88 -12.50 -2.58
CA SER A 86 6.10 -12.23 -1.81
C SER A 86 7.16 -13.31 -1.95
N ASP A 87 6.76 -14.54 -2.30
CA ASP A 87 7.68 -15.65 -2.51
C ASP A 87 8.25 -15.71 -3.94
N HIS A 88 7.71 -14.91 -4.87
CA HIS A 88 8.17 -14.83 -6.26
C HIS A 88 8.87 -13.51 -6.57
N HIS A 89 8.64 -12.50 -5.76
CA HIS A 89 9.18 -11.16 -5.98
C HIS A 89 9.83 -10.64 -4.71
N HIS A 90 10.87 -9.85 -4.87
CA HIS A 90 11.52 -9.21 -3.73
C HIS A 90 10.70 -7.97 -3.34
N VAL A 91 9.87 -8.10 -2.31
CA VAL A 91 9.03 -7.01 -1.82
C VAL A 91 9.18 -6.88 -0.30
N THR A 92 9.19 -5.63 0.16
CA THR A 92 9.25 -5.32 1.59
C THR A 92 8.12 -4.37 1.92
N ILE A 93 7.31 -4.71 2.90
CA ILE A 93 6.25 -3.83 3.38
C ILE A 93 6.88 -2.71 4.19
N ILE A 94 6.57 -1.46 3.83
CA ILE A 94 7.09 -0.26 4.49
C ILE A 94 6.17 0.13 5.65
N GLY A 95 4.87 0.02 5.47
CA GLY A 95 3.89 0.41 6.47
C GLY A 95 2.47 0.29 5.95
N VAL A 96 1.53 0.64 6.82
CA VAL A 96 0.10 0.49 6.56
C VAL A 96 -0.52 1.87 6.32
N MET A 97 -1.40 1.95 5.32
CA MET A 97 -2.14 3.18 5.06
C MET A 97 -3.16 3.41 6.16
N MET A 98 -3.01 4.52 6.86
CA MET A 98 -3.90 4.91 7.96
C MET A 98 -4.91 5.94 7.53
N GLU A 99 -4.62 6.69 6.49
CA GLU A 99 -5.47 7.78 6.03
C GLU A 99 -5.28 7.96 4.53
N HIS A 100 -6.36 8.30 3.86
CA HIS A 100 -6.39 8.56 2.43
C HIS A 100 -7.12 9.89 2.21
N ARG A 101 -6.49 10.81 1.50
CA ARG A 101 -7.03 12.13 1.21
C ARG A 101 -7.05 12.39 -0.27
N ARG A 102 -8.20 12.87 -0.74
CA ARG A 102 -8.35 13.34 -2.11
C ARG A 102 -8.69 14.80 -2.07
N TYR A 103 -7.87 15.61 -2.71
CA TYR A 103 -8.07 17.04 -2.73
C TYR A 103 -8.92 17.42 -3.93
N ARG A 104 -9.88 18.28 -3.67
CA ARG A 104 -10.70 18.84 -4.73
C ARG A 104 -9.89 19.85 -5.52
N ARG A 105 -9.78 19.65 -6.84
CA ARG A 105 -9.13 20.59 -7.72
C ARG A 105 -10.15 21.57 -8.24
N ARG A 106 -9.80 22.86 -8.18
CA ARG A 106 -10.60 23.89 -8.82
C ARG A 106 -9.96 24.24 -10.15
N LYS A 107 -10.78 24.35 -11.16
CA LYS A 107 -10.35 24.95 -12.42
C LYS A 107 -10.24 26.44 -12.23
N SER A 108 -9.12 26.99 -12.63
CA SER A 108 -8.93 28.43 -12.63
C SER A 108 -9.33 28.98 -13.98
#